data_3ab32028ed87a766eaeb8b3ee2350004
#
_entry.id   3ab32028ed87a766eaeb8b3ee2350004
#
_cell.length_a   1.000
_cell.length_b   1.000
_cell.length_c   1.000
_cell.angle_alpha   90.00
_cell.angle_beta   90.00
_cell.angle_gamma   90.00
#
_symmetry.space_group_name_H-M   'P 1'
#
loop_
_entity.id
_entity.type
_entity.pdbx_description
1 polymer ?
#
loop_
_entity_poly.entity_id
_entity_poly.type
_entity_poly.pdbx_seq_one_letter_code
_entity_poly.pdbx_strand_id
1 'polypeptide(L)'
;VRYLSVPLDYQDVVIRSAITLKLCAHEETGGIVAALTTSIPEYGESGRTWDYRFCWLRDSYFTVSALNLLGATRTMEDYLAYVSNIAAGSPDGYLQPLFGLGLERQVDEEIVPTLPGYRGLGPVRRGNAAYTQVQNDGYGSVILSITQAFFDERLPTMGGEALFTRLERLGRQAAERWNQPDAGLWEFRTRGAVHTHSAVMC
;
A
#
# COMPACT_ATOMS: atom_id res chain seq x y z
N VAL A 1 -6.17 -5.60 20.61
CA VAL A 1 -6.46 -4.45 21.49
C VAL A 1 -5.70 -4.53 22.81
N ARG A 2 -5.64 -5.73 23.49
CA ARG A 2 -4.97 -5.86 24.81
C ARG A 2 -3.49 -5.42 24.86
N TYR A 3 -2.81 -5.44 23.73
CA TYR A 3 -1.37 -5.16 23.62
C TYR A 3 -1.06 -3.82 22.93
N LEU A 4 -2.10 -3.04 22.57
CA LEU A 4 -1.92 -1.75 21.93
C LEU A 4 -1.68 -0.65 22.97
N SER A 5 -0.72 0.23 22.71
CA SER A 5 -0.49 1.46 23.44
C SER A 5 -1.46 2.54 22.95
N VAL A 6 -2.68 2.54 23.45
CA VAL A 6 -3.72 3.47 23.04
C VAL A 6 -3.66 4.73 23.91
N PRO A 7 -3.65 5.94 23.33
CA PRO A 7 -3.69 7.19 24.10
C PRO A 7 -4.99 7.30 24.89
N LEU A 8 -4.97 8.01 26.00
CA LEU A 8 -6.16 8.21 26.85
C LEU A 8 -7.22 9.04 26.15
N ASP A 9 -6.79 10.08 25.41
CA ASP A 9 -7.68 10.92 24.63
C ASP A 9 -8.15 10.20 23.36
N TYR A 10 -9.43 10.31 23.04
CA TYR A 10 -10.06 9.70 21.85
C TYR A 10 -9.92 8.17 21.77
N GLN A 11 -9.82 7.48 22.92
CA GLN A 11 -9.51 6.05 23.01
C GLN A 11 -10.42 5.18 22.14
N ASP A 12 -11.73 5.40 22.18
CA ASP A 12 -12.70 4.62 21.41
C ASP A 12 -12.50 4.77 19.90
N VAL A 13 -12.19 5.98 19.42
CA VAL A 13 -11.92 6.26 18.01
C VAL A 13 -10.62 5.60 17.57
N VAL A 14 -9.58 5.68 18.40
CA VAL A 14 -8.27 5.04 18.11
C VAL A 14 -8.40 3.52 18.07
N ILE A 15 -9.12 2.92 19.04
CA ILE A 15 -9.36 1.47 19.05
C ILE A 15 -10.14 1.04 17.80
N ARG A 16 -11.21 1.76 17.46
CA ARG A 16 -12.01 1.45 16.26
C ARG A 16 -11.17 1.55 14.99
N SER A 17 -10.34 2.59 14.87
CA SER A 17 -9.43 2.77 13.74
C SER A 17 -8.42 1.64 13.66
N ALA A 18 -7.78 1.26 14.77
CA ALA A 18 -6.83 0.16 14.82
C ALA A 18 -7.46 -1.18 14.41
N ILE A 19 -8.71 -1.45 14.83
CA ILE A 19 -9.45 -2.65 14.41
C ILE A 19 -9.68 -2.62 12.89
N THR A 20 -10.12 -1.50 12.35
CA THR A 20 -10.37 -1.34 10.90
C THR A 20 -9.10 -1.57 10.09
N LEU A 21 -7.99 -0.94 10.48
CA LEU A 21 -6.71 -1.12 9.81
C LEU A 21 -6.20 -2.57 9.92
N LYS A 22 -6.33 -3.19 11.11
CA LYS A 22 -5.91 -4.59 11.30
C LYS A 22 -6.73 -5.57 10.47
N LEU A 23 -8.01 -5.30 10.24
CA LEU A 23 -8.85 -6.13 9.37
C LEU A 23 -8.40 -6.13 7.91
N CYS A 24 -7.71 -5.07 7.46
CA CYS A 24 -7.13 -5.00 6.12
C CYS A 24 -5.82 -5.80 5.99
N ALA A 25 -5.19 -6.21 7.08
CA ALA A 25 -3.95 -6.98 7.07
C ALA A 25 -4.24 -8.48 6.91
N HIS A 26 -3.58 -9.11 5.94
CA HIS A 26 -3.65 -10.55 5.69
C HIS A 26 -2.49 -11.24 6.40
N GLU A 27 -2.78 -11.96 7.48
CA GLU A 27 -1.76 -12.52 8.38
C GLU A 27 -0.85 -13.58 7.74
N GLU A 28 -1.37 -14.33 6.76
CA GLU A 28 -0.60 -15.40 6.10
C GLU A 28 0.50 -14.84 5.16
N THR A 29 0.26 -13.71 4.51
CA THR A 29 1.20 -13.14 3.54
C THR A 29 1.88 -11.87 4.01
N GLY A 30 1.28 -11.16 4.98
CA GLY A 30 1.71 -9.85 5.44
C GLY A 30 1.24 -8.69 4.56
N GLY A 31 0.59 -8.96 3.43
CA GLY A 31 0.00 -7.92 2.57
C GLY A 31 -1.14 -7.18 3.26
N ILE A 32 -1.30 -5.89 2.96
CA ILE A 32 -2.35 -5.04 3.53
C ILE A 32 -3.17 -4.44 2.39
N VAL A 33 -4.44 -4.80 2.31
CA VAL A 33 -5.33 -4.25 1.28
C VAL A 33 -5.75 -2.82 1.61
N ALA A 34 -5.95 -1.99 0.58
CA ALA A 34 -6.42 -0.62 0.77
C ALA A 34 -7.83 -0.58 1.38
N ALA A 35 -8.71 -1.51 0.98
CA ALA A 35 -10.00 -1.75 1.61
C ALA A 35 -10.49 -3.18 1.34
N LEU A 36 -11.42 -3.67 2.17
CA LEU A 36 -12.07 -4.99 1.99
C LEU A 36 -13.20 -4.96 0.97
N THR A 37 -13.36 -3.88 0.22
CA THR A 37 -14.49 -3.65 -0.68
C THR A 37 -14.08 -3.55 -2.13
N THR A 38 -15.00 -3.91 -3.02
CA THR A 38 -14.95 -3.59 -4.44
C THR A 38 -16.23 -2.91 -4.86
N SER A 39 -16.13 -2.02 -5.84
CA SER A 39 -17.24 -1.49 -6.62
C SER A 39 -18.27 -0.69 -5.80
N ILE A 40 -17.85 -0.10 -4.69
CA ILE A 40 -18.62 0.93 -4.00
C ILE A 40 -18.39 2.26 -4.74
N PRO A 41 -19.44 2.96 -5.21
CA PRO A 41 -19.28 4.23 -5.91
C PRO A 41 -18.63 5.29 -5.02
N GLU A 42 -17.67 6.05 -5.54
CA GLU A 42 -17.08 7.18 -4.81
C GLU A 42 -18.14 8.25 -4.54
N TYR A 43 -19.03 8.47 -5.50
CA TYR A 43 -20.24 9.28 -5.34
C TYR A 43 -21.27 8.86 -6.41
N GLY A 44 -22.53 9.06 -6.21
CA GLY A 44 -23.67 8.81 -7.09
C GLY A 44 -23.35 8.07 -8.41
N GLU A 45 -23.78 8.61 -9.53
CA GLU A 45 -23.62 7.99 -10.86
C GLU A 45 -22.23 8.21 -11.49
N SER A 46 -21.17 8.27 -10.67
CA SER A 46 -19.82 8.55 -11.14
C SER A 46 -19.23 7.47 -12.07
N GLY A 47 -19.68 6.23 -11.96
CA GLY A 47 -19.04 5.07 -12.58
C GLY A 47 -17.63 4.76 -12.00
N ARG A 48 -17.19 5.52 -11.00
CA ARG A 48 -15.92 5.34 -10.29
C ARG A 48 -16.13 4.34 -9.15
N THR A 49 -15.95 3.06 -9.48
CA THR A 49 -16.32 1.89 -8.68
C THR A 49 -15.14 0.92 -8.67
N TRP A 50 -14.08 1.28 -7.95
CA TRP A 50 -12.81 0.57 -8.02
C TRP A 50 -12.77 -0.65 -7.11
N ASP A 51 -11.89 -1.60 -7.44
CA ASP A 51 -11.56 -2.73 -6.58
C ASP A 51 -10.36 -2.35 -5.70
N TYR A 52 -10.59 -2.22 -4.39
CA TYR A 52 -9.58 -1.84 -3.40
C TYR A 52 -8.98 -3.02 -2.63
N ARG A 53 -9.28 -4.27 -3.01
CA ARG A 53 -8.82 -5.49 -2.32
C ARG A 53 -7.39 -5.90 -2.69
N PHE A 54 -6.55 -4.93 -3.04
CA PHE A 54 -5.14 -5.10 -3.37
C PHE A 54 -4.27 -4.28 -2.43
N CYS A 55 -2.99 -4.66 -2.34
CA CYS A 55 -2.00 -4.03 -1.50
C CYS A 55 -1.32 -2.89 -2.25
N TRP A 56 -1.77 -1.64 -2.04
CA TRP A 56 -1.02 -0.46 -2.45
C TRP A 56 0.15 -0.22 -1.52
N LEU A 57 1.33 0.02 -2.08
CA LEU A 57 2.54 0.25 -1.28
C LEU A 57 2.43 1.49 -0.39
N ARG A 58 1.83 2.56 -0.88
CA ARG A 58 1.54 3.80 -0.15
C ARG A 58 0.59 3.57 1.02
N ASP A 59 -0.58 2.98 0.76
CA ASP A 59 -1.63 2.76 1.75
C ASP A 59 -1.15 1.85 2.88
N SER A 60 -0.42 0.81 2.49
CA SER A 60 0.17 -0.14 3.43
C SER A 60 1.23 0.50 4.32
N TYR A 61 2.06 1.39 3.77
CA TYR A 61 3.02 2.15 4.56
C TYR A 61 2.34 2.99 5.65
N PHE A 62 1.31 3.75 5.30
CA PHE A 62 0.58 4.55 6.30
C PHE A 62 -0.14 3.67 7.33
N THR A 63 -0.75 2.58 6.89
CA THR A 63 -1.45 1.63 7.75
C THR A 63 -0.48 1.00 8.77
N VAL A 64 0.64 0.47 8.31
CA VAL A 64 1.60 -0.20 9.18
C VAL A 64 2.31 0.79 10.10
N SER A 65 2.58 2.01 9.63
CA SER A 65 3.16 3.07 10.45
C SER A 65 2.22 3.47 11.60
N ALA A 66 0.93 3.64 11.31
CA ALA A 66 -0.07 3.95 12.33
C ALA A 66 -0.23 2.82 13.36
N LEU A 67 -0.26 1.56 12.91
CA LEU A 67 -0.35 0.39 13.78
C LEU A 67 0.93 0.21 14.62
N ASN A 68 2.10 0.50 14.05
CA ASN A 68 3.37 0.43 14.77
C ASN A 68 3.47 1.47 15.91
N LEU A 69 2.96 2.67 15.70
CA LEU A 69 2.85 3.69 16.75
C LEU A 69 2.00 3.22 17.93
N LEU A 70 1.03 2.36 17.69
CA LEU A 70 0.20 1.73 18.72
C LEU A 70 0.83 0.45 19.31
N GLY A 71 2.02 0.05 18.86
CA GLY A 71 2.72 -1.14 19.36
C GLY A 71 2.28 -2.45 18.69
N ALA A 72 1.60 -2.41 17.54
CA ALA A 72 1.24 -3.61 16.77
C ALA A 72 2.42 -4.12 15.92
N THR A 73 3.54 -4.46 16.54
CA THR A 73 4.80 -4.85 15.88
C THR A 73 4.65 -6.07 14.99
N ARG A 74 3.82 -7.03 15.35
CA ARG A 74 3.56 -8.23 14.53
C ARG A 74 3.07 -7.89 13.12
N THR A 75 2.17 -6.91 12.98
CA THR A 75 1.68 -6.47 11.66
C THR A 75 2.81 -5.80 10.85
N MET A 76 3.71 -5.07 11.54
CA MET A 76 4.89 -4.52 10.91
C MET A 76 5.83 -5.63 10.40
N GLU A 77 6.12 -6.63 11.22
CA GLU A 77 6.98 -7.77 10.85
C GLU A 77 6.46 -8.51 9.62
N ASP A 78 5.17 -8.85 9.64
CA ASP A 78 4.52 -9.57 8.53
C ASP A 78 4.58 -8.73 7.24
N TYR A 79 4.31 -7.41 7.33
CA TYR A 79 4.39 -6.51 6.18
C TYR A 79 5.83 -6.31 5.69
N LEU A 80 6.82 -6.23 6.57
CA LEU A 80 8.23 -6.13 6.19
C LEU A 80 8.67 -7.35 5.38
N ALA A 81 8.22 -8.54 5.74
CA ALA A 81 8.48 -9.76 4.96
C ALA A 81 7.84 -9.67 3.56
N TYR A 82 6.58 -9.23 3.48
CA TYR A 82 5.85 -9.05 2.23
C TYR A 82 6.54 -8.05 1.29
N VAL A 83 6.81 -6.83 1.76
CA VAL A 83 7.41 -5.77 0.93
C VAL A 83 8.87 -6.06 0.56
N SER A 84 9.61 -6.80 1.41
CA SER A 84 10.95 -7.26 1.10
C SER A 84 10.95 -8.28 -0.05
N ASN A 85 9.93 -9.11 -0.17
CA ASN A 85 9.74 -10.02 -1.29
C ASN A 85 9.43 -9.26 -2.59
N ILE A 86 8.62 -8.20 -2.52
CA ILE A 86 8.38 -7.30 -3.66
C ILE A 86 9.68 -6.67 -4.14
N ALA A 87 10.48 -6.11 -3.22
CA ALA A 87 11.77 -5.51 -3.54
C ALA A 87 12.77 -6.52 -4.13
N ALA A 88 12.76 -7.76 -3.63
CA ALA A 88 13.58 -8.85 -4.17
C ALA A 88 13.15 -9.29 -5.58
N GLY A 89 11.84 -9.29 -5.84
CA GLY A 89 11.25 -9.61 -7.14
C GLY A 89 11.34 -8.48 -8.18
N SER A 90 12.00 -7.35 -7.86
CA SER A 90 12.18 -6.18 -8.72
C SER A 90 13.68 -5.94 -8.97
N PRO A 91 14.36 -6.78 -9.78
CA PRO A 91 15.81 -6.73 -9.96
C PRO A 91 16.31 -5.44 -10.62
N ASP A 92 15.47 -4.81 -11.43
CA ASP A 92 15.70 -3.50 -12.05
C ASP A 92 15.36 -2.31 -11.11
N GLY A 93 14.79 -2.61 -9.94
CA GLY A 93 14.33 -1.62 -8.98
C GLY A 93 13.00 -0.96 -9.35
N TYR A 94 12.30 -1.40 -10.42
CA TYR A 94 10.98 -0.85 -10.75
C TYR A 94 9.91 -1.35 -9.78
N LEU A 95 9.13 -0.42 -9.23
CA LEU A 95 7.99 -0.68 -8.37
C LEU A 95 6.69 -0.23 -9.05
N GLN A 96 5.76 -1.16 -9.23
CA GLN A 96 4.39 -0.82 -9.56
C GLN A 96 3.61 -0.41 -8.30
N PRO A 97 2.50 0.35 -8.41
CA PRO A 97 1.83 0.92 -7.23
C PRO A 97 1.19 -0.10 -6.30
N LEU A 98 0.67 -1.20 -6.84
CA LEU A 98 -0.08 -2.19 -6.09
C LEU A 98 0.25 -3.63 -6.51
N PHE A 99 -0.02 -4.57 -5.61
CA PHE A 99 0.17 -6.01 -5.79
C PHE A 99 -1.01 -6.78 -5.20
N GLY A 100 -1.24 -8.00 -5.68
CA GLY A 100 -2.13 -8.93 -5.00
C GLY A 100 -1.55 -9.42 -3.68
N LEU A 101 -2.39 -9.98 -2.80
CA LEU A 101 -1.94 -10.51 -1.50
C LEU A 101 -0.95 -11.67 -1.62
N GLY A 102 -1.02 -12.45 -2.70
CA GLY A 102 -0.05 -13.49 -3.05
C GLY A 102 1.12 -12.98 -3.90
N LEU A 103 1.41 -11.68 -3.90
CA LEU A 103 2.46 -11.00 -4.70
C LEU A 103 2.16 -10.97 -6.21
N GLU A 104 0.91 -11.18 -6.62
CA GLU A 104 0.52 -11.08 -8.02
C GLU A 104 0.82 -9.66 -8.55
N ARG A 105 1.55 -9.62 -9.66
CA ARG A 105 1.90 -8.37 -10.34
C ARG A 105 0.84 -7.94 -11.34
N GLN A 106 0.18 -8.89 -11.98
CA GLN A 106 -0.87 -8.63 -12.96
C GLN A 106 -2.23 -8.85 -12.30
N VAL A 107 -3.01 -7.79 -12.22
CA VAL A 107 -4.35 -7.79 -11.59
C VAL A 107 -5.33 -7.05 -12.51
N ASP A 108 -5.51 -7.58 -13.71
CA ASP A 108 -6.28 -6.98 -14.79
C ASP A 108 -7.68 -6.57 -14.33
N GLU A 109 -8.04 -5.34 -14.69
CA GLU A 109 -9.37 -4.79 -14.39
C GLU A 109 -10.40 -5.31 -15.38
N GLU A 110 -11.42 -5.98 -14.86
CA GLU A 110 -12.53 -6.53 -15.65
C GLU A 110 -13.87 -6.04 -15.09
N ILE A 111 -14.82 -5.79 -15.99
CA ILE A 111 -16.21 -5.53 -15.61
C ILE A 111 -16.93 -6.84 -15.47
N VAL A 112 -17.72 -7.00 -14.39
CA VAL A 112 -18.59 -8.14 -14.13
C VAL A 112 -20.04 -7.74 -14.51
N PRO A 113 -20.48 -8.00 -15.76
CA PRO A 113 -21.73 -7.43 -16.27
C PRO A 113 -22.99 -8.07 -15.66
N THR A 114 -22.83 -9.22 -15.00
CA THR A 114 -23.93 -9.94 -14.36
C THR A 114 -24.38 -9.35 -13.02
N LEU A 115 -23.63 -8.40 -12.48
CA LEU A 115 -23.91 -7.78 -11.18
C LEU A 115 -24.29 -6.30 -11.36
N PRO A 116 -25.42 -5.85 -10.78
CA PRO A 116 -25.91 -4.47 -10.96
C PRO A 116 -25.11 -3.42 -10.20
N GLY A 117 -24.24 -3.85 -9.25
CA GLY A 117 -23.51 -2.96 -8.36
C GLY A 117 -24.30 -2.52 -7.13
N TYR A 118 -23.61 -1.79 -6.24
CA TYR A 118 -24.20 -1.26 -5.03
C TYR A 118 -25.37 -0.31 -5.35
N ARG A 119 -26.57 -0.66 -4.91
CA ARG A 119 -27.81 0.10 -5.20
C ARG A 119 -28.06 0.33 -6.70
N GLY A 120 -27.61 -0.60 -7.57
CA GLY A 120 -27.71 -0.44 -9.03
C GLY A 120 -26.69 0.55 -9.63
N LEU A 121 -25.77 1.07 -8.85
CA LEU A 121 -24.73 2.02 -9.28
C LEU A 121 -23.46 1.23 -9.68
N GLY A 122 -23.45 0.69 -10.88
CA GLY A 122 -22.28 -0.02 -11.43
C GLY A 122 -21.29 0.90 -12.15
N PRO A 123 -20.32 0.32 -12.85
CA PRO A 123 -20.09 -1.11 -13.05
C PRO A 123 -19.51 -1.82 -11.83
N VAL A 124 -19.73 -3.13 -11.72
CA VAL A 124 -18.97 -3.97 -10.79
C VAL A 124 -17.64 -4.34 -11.44
N ARG A 125 -16.54 -4.19 -10.70
CA ARG A 125 -15.19 -4.45 -11.20
C ARG A 125 -14.50 -5.53 -10.39
N ARG A 126 -13.64 -6.28 -11.05
CA ARG A 126 -12.64 -7.18 -10.48
C ARG A 126 -11.28 -6.78 -11.02
N GLY A 127 -10.25 -6.75 -10.17
CA GLY A 127 -8.94 -6.24 -10.55
C GLY A 127 -8.89 -4.71 -10.58
N ASN A 128 -7.70 -4.15 -10.80
CA ASN A 128 -7.52 -2.70 -10.83
C ASN A 128 -6.39 -2.30 -11.77
N ALA A 129 -6.72 -1.59 -12.83
CA ALA A 129 -5.77 -1.15 -13.86
C ALA A 129 -4.68 -0.19 -13.33
N ALA A 130 -4.80 0.33 -12.11
CA ALA A 130 -3.75 1.15 -11.51
C ALA A 130 -2.41 0.39 -11.36
N TYR A 131 -2.41 -0.95 -11.40
CA TYR A 131 -1.15 -1.72 -11.38
C TYR A 131 -0.22 -1.39 -12.56
N THR A 132 -0.76 -0.89 -13.68
CA THR A 132 0.01 -0.48 -14.86
C THR A 132 0.52 0.96 -14.79
N GLN A 133 0.09 1.73 -13.80
CA GLN A 133 0.48 3.14 -13.66
C GLN A 133 1.91 3.27 -13.12
N VAL A 134 2.54 4.39 -13.44
CA VAL A 134 3.72 4.85 -12.73
C VAL A 134 3.26 5.73 -11.58
N GLN A 135 3.64 5.38 -10.35
CA GLN A 135 3.42 6.17 -9.14
C GLN A 135 4.73 6.23 -8.36
N ASN A 136 5.42 7.37 -8.42
CA ASN A 136 6.78 7.49 -7.91
C ASN A 136 6.86 7.55 -6.37
N ASP A 137 5.77 7.85 -5.68
CA ASP A 137 5.66 7.83 -4.22
C ASP A 137 5.83 6.43 -3.60
N GLY A 138 5.64 5.37 -4.40
CA GLY A 138 5.85 3.99 -3.98
C GLY A 138 7.28 3.70 -3.49
N TYR A 139 8.28 4.35 -4.07
CA TYR A 139 9.68 4.17 -3.67
C TYR A 139 9.91 4.62 -2.23
N GLY A 140 9.52 5.84 -1.87
CA GLY A 140 9.63 6.34 -0.50
C GLY A 140 8.80 5.52 0.48
N SER A 141 7.59 5.13 0.09
CA SER A 141 6.72 4.29 0.92
C SER A 141 7.39 2.96 1.29
N VAL A 142 8.04 2.30 0.34
CA VAL A 142 8.78 1.05 0.57
C VAL A 142 10.04 1.29 1.40
N ILE A 143 10.85 2.29 1.06
CA ILE A 143 12.09 2.61 1.77
C ILE A 143 11.78 2.93 3.24
N LEU A 144 10.82 3.80 3.52
CA LEU A 144 10.43 4.20 4.87
C LEU A 144 9.88 3.02 5.67
N SER A 145 9.13 2.11 5.03
CA SER A 145 8.65 0.90 5.68
C SER A 145 9.80 -0.02 6.08
N ILE A 146 10.69 -0.36 5.13
CA ILE A 146 11.77 -1.32 5.35
C ILE A 146 12.84 -0.76 6.28
N THR A 147 13.04 0.55 6.29
CA THR A 147 14.00 1.23 7.17
C THR A 147 13.76 0.90 8.65
N GLN A 148 12.51 0.65 9.05
CA GLN A 148 12.18 0.24 10.42
C GLN A 148 12.94 -1.03 10.86
N ALA A 149 13.25 -1.95 9.95
CA ALA A 149 14.02 -3.15 10.25
C ALA A 149 15.46 -2.87 10.75
N PHE A 150 15.98 -1.66 10.56
CA PHE A 150 17.32 -1.25 11.02
C PHE A 150 17.32 -0.49 12.35
N PHE A 151 16.18 0.06 12.75
CA PHE A 151 16.13 1.00 13.87
C PHE A 151 15.13 0.61 14.96
N ASP A 152 14.12 -0.22 14.65
CA ASP A 152 13.11 -0.61 15.63
C ASP A 152 13.52 -1.88 16.38
N GLU A 153 14.10 -1.70 17.57
CA GLU A 153 14.60 -2.79 18.42
C GLU A 153 13.50 -3.76 18.90
N ARG A 154 12.21 -3.42 18.70
CA ARG A 154 11.09 -4.32 19.03
C ARG A 154 10.90 -5.40 17.97
N LEU A 155 11.51 -5.24 16.78
CA LEU A 155 11.42 -6.21 15.70
C LEU A 155 12.46 -7.32 15.92
N PRO A 156 12.09 -8.62 15.80
CA PRO A 156 13.00 -9.73 16.03
C PRO A 156 14.04 -9.88 14.93
N THR A 157 13.76 -9.40 13.74
CA THR A 157 14.66 -9.47 12.59
C THR A 157 15.25 -8.11 12.29
N MET A 158 16.53 -7.96 12.51
CA MET A 158 17.27 -6.75 12.19
C MET A 158 17.62 -6.70 10.70
N GLY A 159 17.68 -5.49 10.15
CA GLY A 159 18.15 -5.25 8.79
C GLY A 159 19.63 -5.64 8.64
N GLY A 160 19.96 -6.29 7.53
CA GLY A 160 21.33 -6.67 7.17
C GLY A 160 21.78 -6.06 5.86
N GLU A 161 23.06 -6.27 5.50
CA GLU A 161 23.70 -5.71 4.30
C GLU A 161 22.91 -6.02 3.01
N ALA A 162 22.41 -7.23 2.87
CA ALA A 162 21.63 -7.62 1.68
C ALA A 162 20.33 -6.81 1.56
N LEU A 163 19.67 -6.51 2.67
CA LEU A 163 18.47 -5.68 2.68
C LEU A 163 18.83 -4.22 2.38
N PHE A 164 19.91 -3.71 2.96
CA PHE A 164 20.42 -2.37 2.69
C PHE A 164 20.75 -2.17 1.20
N THR A 165 21.44 -3.12 0.57
CA THR A 165 21.76 -3.08 -0.87
C THR A 165 20.50 -3.00 -1.74
N ARG A 166 19.41 -3.67 -1.33
CA ARG A 166 18.12 -3.56 -2.03
C ARG A 166 17.53 -2.15 -1.87
N LEU A 167 17.56 -1.58 -0.67
CA LEU A 167 17.10 -0.22 -0.42
C LEU A 167 17.89 0.83 -1.20
N GLU A 168 19.22 0.70 -1.28
CA GLU A 168 20.04 1.59 -2.12
C GLU A 168 19.59 1.60 -3.59
N ARG A 169 19.23 0.44 -4.12
CA ARG A 169 18.72 0.33 -5.49
C ARG A 169 17.41 1.08 -5.67
N LEU A 170 16.49 0.93 -4.74
CA LEU A 170 15.22 1.67 -4.72
C LEU A 170 15.47 3.18 -4.55
N GLY A 171 16.40 3.56 -3.69
CA GLY A 171 16.79 4.96 -3.48
C GLY A 171 17.38 5.61 -4.73
N ARG A 172 18.16 4.88 -5.52
CA ARG A 172 18.65 5.37 -6.84
C ARG A 172 17.49 5.60 -7.80
N GLN A 173 16.53 4.67 -7.87
CA GLN A 173 15.34 4.85 -8.70
C GLN A 173 14.50 6.06 -8.23
N ALA A 174 14.34 6.25 -6.93
CA ALA A 174 13.67 7.43 -6.38
C ALA A 174 14.39 8.72 -6.80
N ALA A 175 15.71 8.79 -6.61
CA ALA A 175 16.53 9.94 -6.98
C ALA A 175 16.49 10.27 -8.49
N GLU A 176 16.29 9.29 -9.36
CA GLU A 176 16.13 9.48 -10.79
C GLU A 176 14.73 9.93 -11.21
N ARG A 177 13.71 9.69 -10.36
CA ARG A 177 12.30 9.85 -10.72
C ARG A 177 11.57 11.00 -10.02
N TRP A 178 12.19 11.66 -9.04
CA TRP A 178 11.53 12.66 -8.20
C TRP A 178 10.85 13.80 -8.99
N ASN A 179 11.35 14.14 -10.19
CA ASN A 179 10.83 15.19 -11.06
C ASN A 179 10.20 14.65 -12.35
N GLN A 180 9.93 13.35 -12.43
CA GLN A 180 9.28 12.75 -13.59
C GLN A 180 7.77 12.73 -13.42
N PRO A 181 7.01 12.90 -14.53
CA PRO A 181 5.55 12.79 -14.49
C PRO A 181 5.11 11.39 -14.07
N ASP A 182 4.08 11.34 -13.23
CA ASP A 182 3.42 10.11 -12.80
C ASP A 182 1.90 10.28 -12.70
N ALA A 183 1.17 9.24 -12.33
CA ALA A 183 -0.28 9.30 -12.13
C ALA A 183 -0.67 10.01 -10.83
N GLY A 184 0.29 10.21 -9.93
CA GLY A 184 0.12 10.85 -8.63
C GLY A 184 -0.77 10.08 -7.65
N LEU A 185 -0.90 10.62 -6.46
CA LEU A 185 -1.71 10.09 -5.36
C LEU A 185 -3.18 9.83 -5.75
N TRP A 186 -3.72 10.66 -6.66
CA TRP A 186 -5.10 10.54 -7.12
C TRP A 186 -5.30 9.56 -8.28
N GLU A 187 -4.23 8.87 -8.72
CA GLU A 187 -4.28 7.82 -9.74
C GLU A 187 -4.97 8.26 -11.03
N PHE A 188 -4.55 9.43 -11.54
CA PHE A 188 -5.13 9.96 -12.77
C PHE A 188 -4.95 8.99 -13.94
N ARG A 189 -6.05 8.56 -14.53
CA ARG A 189 -6.03 7.57 -15.63
C ARG A 189 -5.71 8.16 -17.00
N THR A 190 -5.85 9.47 -17.15
CA THR A 190 -5.78 10.15 -18.45
C THR A 190 -4.65 11.17 -18.56
N ARG A 191 -3.92 11.42 -17.48
CA ARG A 191 -2.83 12.39 -17.44
C ARG A 191 -1.74 12.00 -16.45
N GLY A 192 -0.50 12.33 -16.81
CA GLY A 192 0.64 12.33 -15.90
C GLY A 192 1.14 13.76 -15.69
N ALA A 193 1.61 14.05 -14.48
CA ALA A 193 2.25 15.32 -14.14
C ALA A 193 3.29 15.09 -13.05
N VAL A 194 4.17 16.04 -12.81
CA VAL A 194 5.02 16.03 -11.61
C VAL A 194 4.17 16.45 -10.43
N HIS A 195 3.95 15.52 -9.50
CA HIS A 195 3.14 15.74 -8.32
C HIS A 195 4.01 15.99 -7.09
N THR A 196 3.64 17.00 -6.29
CA THR A 196 4.39 17.35 -5.06
C THR A 196 4.53 16.16 -4.12
N HIS A 197 3.46 15.38 -3.90
CA HIS A 197 3.52 14.21 -3.04
C HIS A 197 4.56 13.19 -3.54
N SER A 198 4.51 12.83 -4.83
CA SER A 198 5.47 11.90 -5.43
C SER A 198 6.90 12.41 -5.35
N ALA A 199 7.11 13.69 -5.63
CA ALA A 199 8.44 14.30 -5.55
C ALA A 199 9.02 14.32 -4.11
N VAL A 200 8.17 14.53 -3.10
CA VAL A 200 8.59 14.53 -1.68
C VAL A 200 8.90 13.10 -1.20
N MET A 201 8.17 12.12 -1.72
CA MET A 201 8.37 10.71 -1.36
C MET A 201 9.53 10.04 -2.12
N CYS A 202 10.11 10.69 -3.10
CA CYS A 202 11.37 10.29 -3.73
C CYS A 202 12.56 10.90 -3.02
#